data_f4d4da1c8b6eb69145483790e720ca49
#
_entry.id   f4d4da1c8b6eb69145483790e720ca49
#
_cell.length_a   1.000
_cell.length_b   1.000
_cell.length_c   1.000
_cell.angle_alpha   90.00
_cell.angle_beta   90.00
_cell.angle_gamma   90.00
#
_symmetry.space_group_name_H-M   'P 1'
#
loop_
_entity.id
_entity.type
_entity.pdbx_description
1 polymer ?
#
loop_
_entity_poly.entity_id
_entity_poly.type
_entity_poly.pdbx_seq_one_letter_code
_entity_poly.pdbx_strand_id
1 'polypeptide(L)'
;VYTHHQGEIISKSKRPLLDDISQIFIRENEAVGIVNKVRALKEESFSKLISANDPFGFDMREANSYSRIKPDYKLKDFKNSVNFYYQGWKSSGLGFVDKKNIRKNIDWVDKYKILIPKAWGVGDYKNDWLKPIVIEPNSCCTETYLVVGPFDKKNSIKNIESYIQTKFFHYMTSIIKITQNTMQKAY
;
A
#
# COMPACT_ATOMS: atom_id res chain seq x y z
N VAL A 1 25.06 13.30 8.76
CA VAL A 1 23.67 13.32 9.23
C VAL A 1 23.64 13.55 10.73
N TYR A 2 22.79 14.44 11.18
CA TYR A 2 22.52 14.69 12.59
C TYR A 2 21.06 14.37 12.84
N THR A 3 20.78 13.60 13.90
CA THR A 3 19.42 13.36 14.36
C THR A 3 19.16 14.21 15.60
N HIS A 4 18.13 15.03 15.58
CA HIS A 4 17.75 15.92 16.68
C HIS A 4 16.44 15.46 17.32
N HIS A 5 16.36 15.62 18.63
CA HIS A 5 15.12 15.45 19.39
C HIS A 5 15.01 16.59 20.40
N GLN A 6 13.90 17.32 20.36
CA GLN A 6 13.65 18.48 21.24
C GLN A 6 14.79 19.51 21.26
N GLY A 7 15.46 19.72 20.12
CA GLY A 7 16.58 20.65 19.98
C GLY A 7 17.98 20.07 20.31
N GLU A 8 18.04 18.88 20.87
CA GLU A 8 19.30 18.20 21.19
C GLU A 8 19.74 17.23 20.11
N ILE A 9 21.04 17.11 19.89
CA ILE A 9 21.62 16.12 18.96
C ILE A 9 21.67 14.77 19.67
N ILE A 10 20.80 13.85 19.29
CA ILE A 10 20.77 12.48 19.85
C ILE A 10 21.65 11.51 19.06
N SER A 11 22.00 11.83 17.83
CA SER A 11 22.90 11.01 17.03
C SER A 11 23.61 11.82 15.96
N LYS A 12 24.87 11.47 15.67
CA LYS A 12 25.69 12.07 14.62
C LYS A 12 26.40 10.96 13.83
N SER A 13 26.26 11.00 12.51
CA SER A 13 26.93 10.05 11.62
C SER A 13 27.46 10.76 10.37
N LYS A 14 28.69 10.41 9.97
CA LYS A 14 29.22 10.79 8.66
C LYS A 14 29.05 9.60 7.72
N ARG A 15 28.11 9.70 6.79
CA ARG A 15 27.79 8.66 5.82
C ARG A 15 27.30 9.29 4.51
N PRO A 16 27.34 8.57 3.39
CA PRO A 16 26.68 9.00 2.16
C PRO A 16 25.21 9.32 2.43
N LEU A 17 24.66 10.28 1.73
CA LEU A 17 23.24 10.64 1.81
C LEU A 17 22.36 9.50 1.30
N LEU A 18 22.79 8.93 0.18
CA LEU A 18 22.23 7.70 -0.40
C LEU A 18 23.38 6.68 -0.43
N ASP A 19 23.10 5.45 -0.09
CA ASP A 19 24.02 4.34 -0.37
C ASP A 19 23.78 3.79 -1.79
N ASP A 20 24.74 3.03 -2.32
CA ASP A 20 24.69 2.48 -3.68
C ASP A 20 23.49 1.53 -3.90
N ILE A 21 22.85 1.10 -2.83
CA ILE A 21 21.77 0.10 -2.83
C ILE A 21 20.43 0.75 -2.55
N SER A 22 20.41 1.86 -1.78
CA SER A 22 19.18 2.54 -1.38
C SER A 22 19.00 3.83 -2.18
N GLN A 23 18.01 3.85 -3.05
CA GLN A 23 17.57 5.09 -3.72
C GLN A 23 16.77 6.01 -2.78
N ILE A 24 16.61 5.63 -1.51
CA ILE A 24 15.78 6.32 -0.52
C ILE A 24 16.66 6.73 0.66
N PHE A 25 16.58 8.00 1.02
CA PHE A 25 17.28 8.53 2.18
C PHE A 25 16.69 8.00 3.49
N ILE A 26 17.50 7.26 4.25
CA ILE A 26 17.15 6.79 5.59
C ILE A 26 17.49 7.89 6.59
N ARG A 27 16.48 8.46 7.24
CA ARG A 27 16.65 9.60 8.15
C ARG A 27 17.35 9.25 9.46
N GLU A 28 17.01 8.11 10.04
CA GLU A 28 17.54 7.65 11.33
C GLU A 28 18.84 6.89 11.14
N ASN A 29 19.91 7.31 11.83
CA ASN A 29 21.22 6.68 11.68
C ASN A 29 21.22 5.21 12.11
N GLU A 30 20.50 4.89 13.18
CA GLU A 30 20.36 3.55 13.74
C GLU A 30 19.65 2.59 12.77
N ALA A 31 18.74 3.11 11.98
CA ALA A 31 17.98 2.34 11.00
C ALA A 31 18.89 1.78 9.87
N VAL A 32 19.98 2.44 9.55
CA VAL A 32 20.92 2.00 8.48
C VAL A 32 21.44 0.59 8.75
N GLY A 33 21.88 0.33 9.99
CA GLY A 33 22.38 -1.00 10.39
C GLY A 33 21.30 -2.09 10.28
N ILE A 34 20.05 -1.75 10.61
CA ILE A 34 18.90 -2.68 10.51
C ILE A 34 18.58 -2.97 9.04
N VAL A 35 18.50 -1.94 8.22
CA VAL A 35 18.23 -2.08 6.77
C VAL A 35 19.31 -2.93 6.10
N ASN A 36 20.59 -2.71 6.44
CA ASN A 36 21.70 -3.50 5.88
C ASN A 36 21.62 -4.99 6.29
N LYS A 37 21.23 -5.28 7.54
CA LYS A 37 21.00 -6.67 7.99
C LYS A 37 19.87 -7.34 7.22
N VAL A 38 18.75 -6.63 7.03
CA VAL A 38 17.61 -7.16 6.26
C VAL A 38 18.01 -7.45 4.81
N ARG A 39 18.76 -6.56 4.18
CA ARG A 39 19.25 -6.73 2.81
C ARG A 39 20.24 -7.89 2.67
N ALA A 40 21.06 -8.12 3.70
CA ALA A 40 22.00 -9.24 3.69
C ALA A 40 21.32 -10.61 3.64
N LEU A 41 20.03 -10.70 4.02
CA LEU A 41 19.23 -11.92 3.88
C LEU A 41 18.92 -12.26 2.41
N LYS A 42 19.04 -11.29 1.50
CA LYS A 42 18.76 -11.44 0.05
C LYS A 42 17.36 -11.96 -0.25
N GLU A 43 16.42 -11.74 0.65
CA GLU A 43 15.03 -12.08 0.46
C GLU A 43 14.35 -11.12 -0.53
N GLU A 44 13.32 -11.59 -1.18
CA GLU A 44 12.54 -10.76 -2.08
C GLU A 44 11.82 -9.65 -1.32
N SER A 45 11.84 -8.44 -1.89
CA SER A 45 11.13 -7.30 -1.29
C SER A 45 9.62 -7.52 -1.30
N PHE A 46 8.98 -7.22 -0.20
CA PHE A 46 7.52 -7.22 -0.08
C PHE A 46 6.84 -6.31 -1.11
N SER A 47 7.53 -5.27 -1.57
CA SER A 47 7.03 -4.38 -2.63
C SER A 47 6.67 -5.10 -3.94
N LYS A 48 7.23 -6.29 -4.19
CA LYS A 48 6.87 -7.11 -5.36
C LYS A 48 5.44 -7.64 -5.30
N LEU A 49 4.88 -7.78 -4.11
CA LEU A 49 3.49 -8.18 -3.91
C LEU A 49 2.51 -7.00 -4.02
N ILE A 50 3.00 -5.77 -4.11
CA ILE A 50 2.17 -4.57 -4.09
C ILE A 50 1.99 -4.02 -5.49
N SER A 51 0.75 -3.69 -5.83
CA SER A 51 0.39 -3.11 -7.13
C SER A 51 1.02 -1.75 -7.38
N ALA A 52 1.15 -1.39 -8.64
CA ALA A 52 1.27 0.00 -9.05
C ALA A 52 -0.01 0.80 -8.69
N ASN A 53 0.04 2.12 -8.89
CA ASN A 53 -1.14 2.98 -8.78
C ASN A 53 -2.26 2.56 -9.71
N ASP A 54 -3.47 2.88 -9.32
CA ASP A 54 -4.70 2.63 -10.09
C ASP A 54 -4.80 1.17 -10.52
N PRO A 55 -4.84 0.23 -9.57
CA PRO A 55 -4.68 -1.20 -9.87
C PRO A 55 -5.74 -1.75 -10.82
N PHE A 56 -6.93 -1.15 -10.85
CA PHE A 56 -8.03 -1.55 -11.75
C PHE A 56 -8.39 -0.50 -12.80
N GLY A 57 -7.64 0.63 -12.85
CA GLY A 57 -7.87 1.70 -13.81
C GLY A 57 -9.00 2.65 -13.45
N PHE A 58 -9.43 2.67 -12.18
CA PHE A 58 -10.42 3.63 -11.68
C PHE A 58 -9.73 4.80 -10.96
N ASP A 59 -10.12 6.02 -11.34
CA ASP A 59 -9.70 7.26 -10.66
C ASP A 59 -10.93 8.12 -10.38
N MET A 60 -11.19 8.40 -9.09
CA MET A 60 -12.37 9.18 -8.68
C MET A 60 -12.27 10.66 -9.05
N ARG A 61 -11.06 11.17 -9.26
CA ARG A 61 -10.80 12.59 -9.53
C ARG A 61 -10.88 12.92 -11.01
N GLU A 62 -10.40 12.01 -11.84
CA GLU A 62 -10.21 12.24 -13.28
C GLU A 62 -10.93 11.20 -14.10
N ALA A 63 -11.44 11.67 -15.23
CA ALA A 63 -12.04 10.85 -16.24
C ALA A 63 -11.16 10.84 -17.51
N ASN A 64 -11.17 9.73 -18.23
CA ASN A 64 -10.91 9.66 -19.66
C ASN A 64 -9.45 9.70 -20.11
N SER A 65 -8.65 8.73 -19.63
CA SER A 65 -7.58 8.21 -20.47
C SER A 65 -7.90 6.76 -20.86
N TYR A 66 -7.18 6.22 -21.84
CA TYR A 66 -7.34 4.80 -22.24
C TYR A 66 -7.19 3.84 -21.07
N SER A 67 -6.35 4.17 -20.08
CA SER A 67 -6.01 3.32 -18.93
C SER A 67 -6.70 3.70 -17.62
N ARG A 68 -7.43 4.83 -17.57
CA ARG A 68 -8.13 5.33 -16.38
C ARG A 68 -9.49 5.88 -16.74
N ILE A 69 -10.48 5.51 -15.95
CA ILE A 69 -11.83 6.05 -16.08
C ILE A 69 -12.36 6.49 -14.72
N LYS A 70 -13.22 7.50 -14.72
CA LYS A 70 -14.06 7.80 -13.58
C LYS A 70 -15.09 6.70 -13.45
N PRO A 71 -15.19 6.02 -12.30
CA PRO A 71 -16.13 4.91 -12.15
C PRO A 71 -17.57 5.40 -12.12
N ASP A 72 -18.43 4.77 -12.92
CA ASP A 72 -19.88 4.80 -12.75
C ASP A 72 -20.26 3.62 -11.85
N TYR A 73 -20.50 3.88 -10.57
CA TYR A 73 -20.82 2.86 -9.59
C TYR A 73 -22.20 3.07 -8.97
N LYS A 74 -22.83 1.98 -8.53
CA LYS A 74 -24.12 1.97 -7.83
C LYS A 74 -23.92 1.47 -6.41
N LEU A 75 -24.87 1.77 -5.52
CA LEU A 75 -24.90 1.28 -4.13
C LEU A 75 -25.73 0.00 -3.96
N LYS A 76 -26.26 -0.54 -5.06
CA LYS A 76 -26.94 -1.84 -5.11
C LYS A 76 -26.31 -2.68 -6.19
N ASP A 77 -26.16 -3.96 -5.93
CA ASP A 77 -25.63 -4.91 -6.88
C ASP A 77 -26.57 -5.07 -8.11
N PHE A 78 -26.00 -5.52 -9.19
CA PHE A 78 -26.70 -5.79 -10.44
C PHE A 78 -25.97 -6.92 -11.20
N LYS A 79 -26.59 -7.42 -12.25
CA LYS A 79 -26.06 -8.53 -13.05
C LYS A 79 -24.65 -8.16 -13.59
N ASN A 80 -23.67 -9.02 -13.36
CA ASN A 80 -22.24 -8.84 -13.70
C ASN A 80 -21.53 -7.71 -12.95
N SER A 81 -22.07 -7.27 -11.82
CA SER A 81 -21.38 -6.30 -10.97
C SER A 81 -20.21 -6.91 -10.20
N VAL A 82 -19.26 -6.06 -9.88
CA VAL A 82 -18.07 -6.35 -9.06
C VAL A 82 -18.11 -5.43 -7.85
N ASN A 83 -17.84 -5.98 -6.68
CA ASN A 83 -17.71 -5.23 -5.43
C ASN A 83 -16.64 -4.15 -5.56
N PHE A 84 -17.00 -2.91 -5.28
CA PHE A 84 -16.18 -1.75 -5.56
C PHE A 84 -15.82 -0.99 -4.29
N TYR A 85 -14.52 -1.00 -3.96
CA TYR A 85 -13.96 -0.32 -2.79
C TYR A 85 -13.41 1.06 -3.19
N TYR A 86 -13.99 2.11 -2.64
CA TYR A 86 -13.65 3.51 -2.91
C TYR A 86 -13.44 4.29 -1.61
N GLN A 87 -12.91 5.49 -1.67
CA GLN A 87 -12.78 6.32 -0.47
C GLN A 87 -14.17 6.65 0.07
N GLY A 88 -14.41 6.32 1.34
CA GLY A 88 -15.71 6.55 2.01
C GLY A 88 -16.68 5.36 1.96
N TRP A 89 -16.34 4.22 1.34
CA TRP A 89 -17.22 3.05 1.28
C TRP A 89 -17.68 2.55 2.66
N LYS A 90 -16.87 2.76 3.71
CA LYS A 90 -17.25 2.35 5.08
C LYS A 90 -18.42 3.15 5.65
N SER A 91 -18.57 4.40 5.25
CA SER A 91 -19.67 5.29 5.69
C SER A 91 -20.84 5.30 4.71
N SER A 92 -20.56 5.19 3.42
CA SER A 92 -21.56 5.33 2.35
C SER A 92 -22.06 4.00 1.79
N GLY A 93 -21.45 2.89 2.20
CA GLY A 93 -21.75 1.56 1.68
C GLY A 93 -20.82 1.10 0.56
N LEU A 94 -20.76 -0.21 0.36
CA LEU A 94 -19.99 -0.81 -0.73
C LEU A 94 -20.57 -0.40 -2.08
N GLY A 95 -19.70 -0.02 -3.01
CA GLY A 95 -20.10 0.26 -4.39
C GLY A 95 -20.11 -1.01 -5.25
N PHE A 96 -20.72 -0.90 -6.43
CA PHE A 96 -20.78 -1.95 -7.43
C PHE A 96 -20.54 -1.35 -8.82
N VAL A 97 -19.58 -1.90 -9.56
CA VAL A 97 -19.25 -1.48 -10.93
C VAL A 97 -19.46 -2.62 -11.91
N ASP A 98 -19.74 -2.30 -13.16
CA ASP A 98 -19.82 -3.30 -14.22
C ASP A 98 -18.40 -3.84 -14.51
N LYS A 99 -18.24 -5.15 -14.53
CA LYS A 99 -16.95 -5.84 -14.78
C LYS A 99 -16.28 -5.39 -16.08
N LYS A 100 -17.07 -5.04 -17.12
CA LYS A 100 -16.57 -4.55 -18.42
C LYS A 100 -15.83 -3.20 -18.33
N ASN A 101 -16.07 -2.42 -17.28
CA ASN A 101 -15.44 -1.11 -17.08
C ASN A 101 -14.04 -1.22 -16.46
N ILE A 102 -13.64 -2.40 -16.00
CA ILE A 102 -12.30 -2.62 -15.42
C ILE A 102 -11.26 -2.62 -16.53
N ARG A 103 -10.28 -1.73 -16.45
CA ARG A 103 -9.28 -1.46 -17.49
C ARG A 103 -7.94 -2.18 -17.29
N LYS A 104 -7.64 -2.60 -16.05
CA LYS A 104 -6.38 -3.22 -15.67
C LYS A 104 -6.67 -4.43 -14.77
N ASN A 105 -5.79 -5.42 -14.82
CA ASN A 105 -5.76 -6.56 -13.90
C ASN A 105 -7.14 -7.21 -13.70
N ILE A 106 -7.87 -7.42 -14.81
CA ILE A 106 -9.19 -8.04 -14.78
C ILE A 106 -9.16 -9.45 -14.18
N ASP A 107 -8.05 -10.15 -14.35
CA ASP A 107 -7.77 -11.46 -13.78
C ASP A 107 -7.64 -11.45 -12.24
N TRP A 108 -7.35 -10.28 -11.65
CA TRP A 108 -7.28 -10.12 -10.20
C TRP A 108 -8.66 -10.01 -9.54
N VAL A 109 -9.69 -9.70 -10.31
CA VAL A 109 -11.06 -9.51 -9.79
C VAL A 109 -11.51 -10.74 -9.00
N ASP A 110 -11.29 -11.92 -9.56
CA ASP A 110 -11.75 -13.20 -9.02
C ASP A 110 -10.74 -13.87 -8.07
N LYS A 111 -9.76 -13.10 -7.58
CA LYS A 111 -8.72 -13.54 -6.64
C LYS A 111 -8.90 -12.87 -5.27
N TYR A 112 -8.36 -13.49 -4.25
CA TYR A 112 -8.21 -12.87 -2.94
C TYR A 112 -7.17 -11.76 -2.96
N LYS A 113 -7.41 -10.66 -2.24
CA LYS A 113 -6.54 -9.49 -2.20
C LYS A 113 -6.60 -8.81 -0.84
N ILE A 114 -5.55 -8.06 -0.54
CA ILE A 114 -5.57 -7.11 0.57
C ILE A 114 -5.46 -5.71 -0.01
N LEU A 115 -6.34 -4.82 0.42
CA LEU A 115 -6.22 -3.39 0.12
C LEU A 115 -5.45 -2.71 1.24
N ILE A 116 -4.50 -1.88 0.86
CA ILE A 116 -3.81 -0.97 1.76
C ILE A 116 -4.10 0.47 1.32
N PRO A 117 -4.54 1.35 2.24
CA PRO A 117 -4.74 2.76 1.90
C PRO A 117 -3.46 3.36 1.38
N LYS A 118 -3.54 4.10 0.29
CA LYS A 118 -2.40 4.82 -0.27
C LYS A 118 -1.97 5.98 0.63
N ALA A 119 -2.94 6.62 1.31
CA ALA A 119 -2.69 7.64 2.31
C ALA A 119 -3.13 7.12 3.70
N TRP A 120 -2.21 7.09 4.64
CA TRP A 120 -2.47 6.66 6.00
C TRP A 120 -1.52 7.32 7.00
N GLY A 121 -1.96 7.38 8.27
CA GLY A 121 -1.24 7.99 9.36
C GLY A 121 -1.43 9.51 9.45
N VAL A 122 -1.15 10.06 10.62
CA VAL A 122 -1.24 11.48 10.94
C VAL A 122 0.11 12.11 11.30
N GLY A 123 1.19 11.35 11.16
CA GLY A 123 2.56 11.79 11.49
C GLY A 123 3.06 11.31 12.85
N ASP A 124 2.26 10.55 13.57
CA ASP A 124 2.68 9.87 14.80
C ASP A 124 3.09 8.42 14.49
N TYR A 125 4.35 8.23 14.16
CA TYR A 125 4.87 6.92 13.75
C TYR A 125 4.68 5.81 14.80
N LYS A 126 4.49 6.14 16.06
CA LYS A 126 4.27 5.15 17.14
C LYS A 126 2.85 4.57 17.11
N ASN A 127 1.88 5.40 16.71
CA ASN A 127 0.45 5.06 16.72
C ASN A 127 -0.15 4.89 15.32
N ASP A 128 0.57 5.32 14.30
CA ASP A 128 0.15 5.23 12.90
C ASP A 128 0.39 3.83 12.33
N TRP A 129 -0.54 2.92 12.55
CA TRP A 129 -0.46 1.57 12.00
C TRP A 129 -1.22 1.46 10.70
N LEU A 130 -0.61 0.80 9.72
CA LEU A 130 -1.30 0.42 8.49
C LEU A 130 -2.42 -0.57 8.83
N LYS A 131 -3.64 -0.25 8.37
CA LYS A 131 -4.83 -1.09 8.56
C LYS A 131 -5.17 -1.77 7.24
N PRO A 132 -4.73 -3.01 7.02
CA PRO A 132 -5.05 -3.75 5.81
C PRO A 132 -6.54 -4.09 5.78
N ILE A 133 -7.10 -4.19 4.57
CA ILE A 133 -8.49 -4.57 4.34
C ILE A 133 -8.48 -5.83 3.48
N VAL A 134 -8.80 -6.95 4.08
CA VAL A 134 -8.95 -8.21 3.33
C VAL A 134 -10.23 -8.13 2.51
N ILE A 135 -10.12 -8.43 1.22
CA ILE A 135 -11.26 -8.48 0.31
C ILE A 135 -11.34 -9.81 -0.41
N GLU A 136 -12.57 -10.30 -0.53
CA GLU A 136 -12.91 -11.55 -1.17
C GLU A 136 -12.87 -11.43 -2.72
N PRO A 137 -12.88 -12.54 -3.46
CA PRO A 137 -13.08 -12.53 -4.92
C PRO A 137 -14.30 -11.72 -5.35
N ASN A 138 -14.43 -11.47 -6.65
CA ASN A 138 -15.40 -10.57 -7.25
C ASN A 138 -15.31 -9.13 -6.69
N SER A 139 -14.08 -8.58 -6.63
CA SER A 139 -13.84 -7.27 -6.04
C SER A 139 -12.73 -6.48 -6.75
N CYS A 140 -12.87 -5.16 -6.74
CA CYS A 140 -11.90 -4.19 -7.24
C CYS A 140 -11.89 -2.91 -6.38
N CYS A 141 -11.00 -1.98 -6.67
CA CYS A 141 -10.89 -0.72 -5.91
C CYS A 141 -10.47 0.46 -6.79
N THR A 142 -10.56 1.66 -6.22
CA THR A 142 -10.07 2.90 -6.83
C THR A 142 -8.57 3.10 -6.61
N GLU A 143 -8.06 4.20 -7.15
CA GLU A 143 -6.70 4.70 -6.99
C GLU A 143 -6.32 5.06 -5.54
N THR A 144 -7.28 5.12 -4.64
CA THR A 144 -7.05 5.42 -3.21
C THR A 144 -6.44 4.25 -2.45
N TYR A 145 -6.43 3.07 -3.06
CA TYR A 145 -5.83 1.86 -2.52
C TYR A 145 -4.73 1.32 -3.43
N LEU A 146 -3.74 0.67 -2.81
CA LEU A 146 -2.87 -0.29 -3.45
C LEU A 146 -3.37 -1.70 -3.11
N VAL A 147 -3.10 -2.65 -4.00
CA VAL A 147 -3.45 -4.05 -3.81
C VAL A 147 -2.21 -4.83 -3.43
N VAL A 148 -2.30 -5.64 -2.38
CA VAL A 148 -1.33 -6.70 -2.07
C VAL A 148 -1.90 -8.01 -2.59
N GLY A 149 -1.15 -8.69 -3.42
CA GLY A 149 -1.57 -9.89 -4.15
C GLY A 149 -1.51 -9.71 -5.66
N PRO A 150 -2.29 -10.48 -6.42
CA PRO A 150 -3.42 -11.35 -6.03
C PRO A 150 -3.00 -12.72 -5.47
N PHE A 151 -3.93 -13.39 -4.77
CA PHE A 151 -3.73 -14.72 -4.20
C PHE A 151 -4.87 -15.67 -4.59
N ASP A 152 -4.50 -16.94 -4.87
CA ASP A 152 -5.50 -17.98 -5.18
C ASP A 152 -6.15 -18.57 -3.92
N LYS A 153 -5.44 -18.52 -2.78
CA LYS A 153 -5.86 -19.18 -1.54
C LYS A 153 -6.04 -18.17 -0.40
N LYS A 154 -7.14 -18.32 0.33
CA LYS A 154 -7.45 -17.48 1.50
C LYS A 154 -6.40 -17.59 2.61
N ASN A 155 -5.76 -18.74 2.77
CA ASN A 155 -4.72 -18.91 3.80
C ASN A 155 -3.48 -18.03 3.55
N SER A 156 -3.13 -17.77 2.28
CA SER A 156 -2.02 -16.86 1.95
C SER A 156 -2.29 -15.45 2.48
N ILE A 157 -3.54 -14.99 2.42
CA ILE A 157 -3.94 -13.67 2.94
C ILE A 157 -3.72 -13.56 4.44
N LYS A 158 -4.09 -14.56 5.23
CA LYS A 158 -3.92 -14.53 6.68
C LYS A 158 -2.45 -14.35 7.08
N ASN A 159 -1.54 -15.02 6.38
CA ASN A 159 -0.11 -14.89 6.64
C ASN A 159 0.39 -13.47 6.30
N ILE A 160 -0.02 -12.93 5.17
CA ILE A 160 0.34 -11.58 4.73
C ILE A 160 -0.26 -10.52 5.65
N GLU A 161 -1.53 -10.65 6.02
CA GLU A 161 -2.18 -9.74 6.98
C GLU A 161 -1.45 -9.72 8.32
N SER A 162 -1.11 -10.90 8.84
CA SER A 162 -0.33 -11.04 10.08
C SER A 162 1.04 -10.38 9.96
N TYR A 163 1.73 -10.54 8.82
CA TYR A 163 3.02 -9.90 8.57
C TYR A 163 2.91 -8.36 8.54
N ILE A 164 1.92 -7.81 7.84
CA ILE A 164 1.67 -6.35 7.78
C ILE A 164 1.44 -5.76 9.18
N GLN A 165 0.86 -6.54 10.09
CA GLN A 165 0.57 -6.11 11.46
C GLN A 165 1.76 -6.26 12.42
N THR A 166 2.94 -6.71 11.94
CA THR A 166 4.13 -6.83 12.80
C THR A 166 4.79 -5.47 13.07
N LYS A 167 5.43 -5.34 14.24
CA LYS A 167 6.28 -4.19 14.56
C LYS A 167 7.42 -4.02 13.55
N PHE A 168 7.94 -5.11 13.03
CA PHE A 168 8.98 -5.11 12.01
C PHE A 168 8.50 -4.43 10.72
N PHE A 169 7.37 -4.85 10.17
CA PHE A 169 6.80 -4.24 8.96
C PHE A 169 6.49 -2.75 9.17
N HIS A 170 5.88 -2.42 10.30
CA HIS A 170 5.58 -1.03 10.66
C HIS A 170 6.87 -0.19 10.72
N TYR A 171 7.90 -0.66 11.42
CA TYR A 171 9.17 0.04 11.54
C TYR A 171 9.83 0.22 10.16
N MET A 172 9.99 -0.84 9.37
CA MET A 172 10.60 -0.77 8.04
C MET A 172 9.88 0.22 7.12
N THR A 173 8.55 0.22 7.16
CA THR A 173 7.76 1.18 6.37
C THR A 173 7.94 2.61 6.89
N SER A 174 7.98 2.82 8.20
CA SER A 174 8.09 4.15 8.81
C SER A 174 9.40 4.88 8.47
N ILE A 175 10.51 4.17 8.39
CA ILE A 175 11.82 4.77 8.04
C ILE A 175 11.92 5.23 6.58
N ILE A 176 11.09 4.66 5.71
CA ILE A 176 11.05 4.98 4.27
C ILE A 176 9.92 5.98 3.97
N LYS A 177 8.82 5.90 4.70
CA LYS A 177 7.64 6.75 4.53
C LYS A 177 7.94 8.20 4.92
N ILE A 178 7.95 9.11 3.95
CA ILE A 178 8.26 10.53 4.16
C ILE A 178 6.98 11.35 4.40
N THR A 179 5.87 10.93 3.81
CA THR A 179 4.56 11.61 3.86
C THR A 179 3.45 10.62 4.17
N GLN A 180 2.22 11.10 4.29
CA GLN A 180 1.04 10.22 4.41
C GLN A 180 0.87 9.32 3.17
N ASN A 181 1.25 9.81 1.99
CA ASN A 181 1.16 9.03 0.76
C ASN A 181 2.28 7.99 0.71
N THR A 182 1.90 6.76 0.50
CA THR A 182 2.80 5.62 0.43
C THR A 182 2.65 4.94 -0.93
N MET A 183 3.75 4.81 -1.63
CA MET A 183 3.80 4.17 -2.94
C MET A 183 4.38 2.76 -2.82
N GLN A 184 4.23 1.94 -3.85
CA GLN A 184 4.74 0.56 -3.89
C GLN A 184 6.18 0.41 -3.33
N LYS A 185 7.08 1.32 -3.69
CA LYS A 185 8.49 1.26 -3.30
C LYS A 185 8.77 1.52 -1.81
N ALA A 186 7.75 1.94 -1.05
CA ALA A 186 7.90 2.18 0.39
C ALA A 186 7.69 0.91 1.25
N TYR A 187 7.41 -0.21 0.61
CA TYR A 187 7.14 -1.49 1.28
C TYR A 187 8.24 -2.55 0.97
#